data_64573075dc1ef68c9a358a62ffef61f5
#
_entry.id   64573075dc1ef68c9a358a62ffef61f5
#
_cell.length_a   1.000
_cell.length_b   1.000
_cell.length_c   1.000
_cell.angle_alpha   90.00
_cell.angle_beta   90.00
_cell.angle_gamma   90.00
#
_symmetry.space_group_name_H-M   'P 1'
#
loop_
_entity.id
_entity.type
_entity.pdbx_description
1 polymer ?
#
loop_
_entity_poly.entity_id
_entity_poly.type
_entity_poly.pdbx_seq_one_letter_code
_entity_poly.pdbx_strand_id
1 'polypeptide(L)'
;MKKAYWIAKYKIIEDHEALEIYARAAKNIIESFGGKALVRGGKYITFEGEDFIRTVIWEFENIDVATKCHDSNEYQSAWSIAKNTVVRDLMIVEGI
;
A
#
# COMPACT_ATOMS: atom_id res chain seq x y z
N MET A 1 5.46 7.01 20.64
CA MET A 1 4.86 5.80 20.05
C MET A 1 5.69 5.35 18.86
N LYS A 2 5.70 4.06 18.59
CA LYS A 2 6.43 3.52 17.45
C LYS A 2 5.70 3.82 16.14
N LYS A 3 6.46 4.16 15.12
CA LYS A 3 5.94 4.27 13.77
C LYS A 3 5.43 2.94 13.28
N ALA A 4 4.58 2.95 12.27
CA ALA A 4 4.10 1.73 11.64
C ALA A 4 4.27 1.83 10.12
N TYR A 5 4.42 0.68 9.49
CA TYR A 5 4.69 0.61 8.07
C TYR A 5 3.64 -0.25 7.37
N TRP A 6 3.06 0.29 6.34
CA TRP A 6 2.10 -0.35 5.47
C TRP A 6 2.88 -0.85 4.26
N ILE A 7 2.96 -2.15 4.11
CA ILE A 7 3.79 -2.77 3.08
C ILE A 7 2.90 -3.55 2.12
N ALA A 8 2.84 -3.09 0.88
CA ALA A 8 2.08 -3.73 -0.18
C ALA A 8 3.05 -4.31 -1.20
N LYS A 9 2.89 -5.60 -1.51
CA LYS A 9 3.73 -6.31 -2.48
C LYS A 9 2.83 -6.93 -3.53
N TYR A 10 3.00 -6.52 -4.78
CA TYR A 10 2.16 -6.94 -5.89
C TYR A 10 2.77 -8.11 -6.64
N LYS A 11 2.00 -9.17 -6.80
CA LYS A 11 2.39 -10.38 -7.49
C LYS A 11 1.91 -10.38 -8.94
N ILE A 12 0.66 -9.98 -9.16
CA ILE A 12 0.02 -9.94 -10.48
C ILE A 12 -0.71 -8.60 -10.61
N ILE A 13 -0.53 -7.94 -11.74
CA ILE A 13 -1.27 -6.73 -12.10
C ILE A 13 -1.88 -6.99 -13.47
N GLU A 14 -3.20 -7.19 -13.51
CA GLU A 14 -3.91 -7.49 -14.75
C GLU A 14 -4.34 -6.22 -15.50
N ASP A 15 -4.61 -5.14 -14.75
CA ASP A 15 -5.08 -3.88 -15.32
C ASP A 15 -4.27 -2.73 -14.72
N HIS A 16 -3.25 -2.29 -15.45
CA HIS A 16 -2.36 -1.22 -15.01
C HIS A 16 -3.08 0.12 -14.89
N GLU A 17 -4.09 0.37 -15.72
CA GLU A 17 -4.86 1.61 -15.65
C GLU A 17 -5.69 1.67 -14.37
N ALA A 18 -6.37 0.59 -14.03
CA ALA A 18 -7.14 0.51 -12.78
C ALA A 18 -6.23 0.71 -11.56
N LEU A 19 -5.05 0.10 -11.58
CA LEU A 19 -4.07 0.27 -10.51
C LEU A 19 -3.61 1.72 -10.39
N GLU A 20 -3.39 2.40 -11.50
CA GLU A 20 -2.96 3.79 -11.50
C GLU A 20 -4.05 4.72 -10.94
N ILE A 21 -5.31 4.49 -11.31
CA ILE A 21 -6.45 5.25 -10.78
C ILE A 21 -6.54 5.05 -9.26
N TYR A 22 -6.47 3.80 -8.82
CA TYR A 22 -6.44 3.46 -7.40
C TYR A 22 -5.29 4.16 -6.69
N ALA A 23 -4.08 4.06 -7.24
CA ALA A 23 -2.87 4.60 -6.60
C ALA A 23 -2.96 6.11 -6.38
N ARG A 24 -3.54 6.85 -7.33
CA ARG A 24 -3.74 8.30 -7.18
C ARG A 24 -4.75 8.62 -6.11
N ALA A 25 -5.87 7.91 -6.08
CA ALA A 25 -6.89 8.11 -5.05
C ALA A 25 -6.36 7.72 -3.66
N ALA A 26 -5.70 6.57 -3.57
CA ALA A 26 -5.15 6.08 -2.31
C ALA A 26 -4.08 7.01 -1.75
N LYS A 27 -3.23 7.57 -2.60
CA LYS A 27 -2.18 8.52 -2.17
C LYS A 27 -2.79 9.66 -1.36
N ASN A 28 -3.81 10.31 -1.88
CA ASN A 28 -4.45 11.43 -1.21
C ASN A 28 -5.08 11.02 0.13
N ILE A 29 -5.72 9.86 0.16
CA ILE A 29 -6.36 9.33 1.36
C ILE A 29 -5.31 8.99 2.42
N ILE A 30 -4.28 8.25 2.04
CA ILE A 30 -3.22 7.82 2.96
C ILE A 30 -2.51 9.03 3.53
N GLU A 31 -2.22 10.04 2.71
CA GLU A 31 -1.59 11.28 3.18
C GLU A 31 -2.50 12.05 4.14
N SER A 32 -3.81 11.98 3.96
CA SER A 32 -4.76 12.62 4.88
C SER A 32 -4.75 11.97 6.28
N PHE A 33 -4.31 10.73 6.38
CA PHE A 33 -4.09 10.03 7.65
C PHE A 33 -2.65 10.19 8.16
N GLY A 34 -1.87 11.08 7.54
CA GLY A 34 -0.49 11.32 7.94
C GLY A 34 0.50 10.33 7.36
N GLY A 35 0.09 9.52 6.40
CA GLY A 35 0.99 8.58 5.73
C GLY A 35 2.03 9.28 4.89
N LYS A 36 3.25 8.74 4.92
CA LYS A 36 4.38 9.23 4.15
C LYS A 36 4.93 8.12 3.28
N ALA A 37 5.00 8.35 1.98
CA ALA A 37 5.53 7.35 1.05
C ALA A 37 7.04 7.20 1.23
N LEU A 38 7.50 5.97 1.42
CA LEU A 38 8.92 5.63 1.49
C LEU A 38 9.37 4.87 0.24
N VAL A 39 8.51 4.00 -0.29
CA VAL A 39 8.77 3.21 -1.49
C VAL A 39 7.48 3.20 -2.33
N ARG A 40 7.60 3.48 -3.61
CA ARG A 40 6.46 3.47 -4.52
C ARG A 40 6.84 2.85 -5.87
N GLY A 41 7.11 1.53 -5.85
CA GLY A 41 7.36 0.81 -7.08
C GLY A 41 8.70 1.14 -7.73
N GLY A 42 9.73 1.42 -6.93
CA GLY A 42 11.08 1.65 -7.44
C GLY A 42 11.75 0.37 -7.92
N LYS A 43 12.98 0.51 -8.40
CA LYS A 43 13.81 -0.65 -8.78
C LYS A 43 13.93 -1.61 -7.62
N TYR A 44 13.94 -2.90 -7.93
CA TYR A 44 14.05 -3.93 -6.90
C TYR A 44 14.95 -5.07 -7.39
N ILE A 45 15.49 -5.81 -6.45
CA ILE A 45 16.25 -7.02 -6.69
C ILE A 45 15.72 -8.08 -5.72
N THR A 46 15.26 -9.19 -6.26
CA THR A 46 14.79 -10.31 -5.44
C THR A 46 15.93 -11.32 -5.27
N PHE A 47 16.37 -11.52 -4.04
CA PHE A 47 17.43 -12.49 -3.75
C PHE A 47 16.87 -13.86 -3.39
N GLU A 48 15.76 -13.89 -2.67
CA GLU A 48 15.14 -15.13 -2.20
C GLU A 48 13.63 -14.99 -2.18
N GLY A 49 12.94 -16.09 -2.42
CA GLY A 49 11.49 -16.16 -2.31
C GLY A 49 10.78 -15.72 -3.57
N GLU A 50 9.56 -15.30 -3.38
CA GLU A 50 8.67 -14.95 -4.47
C GLU A 50 9.06 -13.61 -5.11
N ASP A 51 9.01 -13.54 -6.43
CA ASP A 51 9.36 -12.33 -7.16
C ASP A 51 8.15 -11.42 -7.29
N PHE A 52 8.00 -10.51 -6.33
CA PHE A 52 6.95 -9.49 -6.39
C PHE A 52 7.38 -8.38 -7.36
N ILE A 53 6.48 -8.00 -8.25
CA ILE A 53 6.80 -7.07 -9.35
C ILE A 53 6.68 -5.60 -8.95
N ARG A 54 6.11 -5.31 -7.77
CA ARG A 54 5.98 -3.94 -7.27
C ARG A 54 5.86 -3.95 -5.76
N THR A 55 6.60 -3.07 -5.11
CA THR A 55 6.51 -2.89 -3.65
C THR A 55 6.21 -1.43 -3.34
N VAL A 56 5.28 -1.22 -2.42
CA VAL A 56 4.91 0.11 -1.93
C VAL A 56 4.96 0.09 -0.41
N ILE A 57 5.64 1.08 0.17
CA ILE A 57 5.75 1.19 1.63
C ILE A 57 5.35 2.60 2.04
N TRP A 58 4.40 2.69 2.97
CA TRP A 58 3.96 3.93 3.61
C TRP A 58 4.30 3.88 5.09
N GLU A 59 4.77 5.00 5.62
CA GLU A 59 5.02 5.18 7.05
C GLU A 59 3.86 5.95 7.68
N PHE A 60 3.41 5.50 8.85
CA PHE A 60 2.39 6.17 9.66
C PHE A 60 2.92 6.45 11.05
N GLU A 61 2.29 7.38 11.76
CA GLU A 61 2.68 7.75 13.14
C GLU A 61 2.63 6.56 14.09
N ASN A 62 1.65 5.68 13.92
CA ASN A 62 1.49 4.48 14.72
C ASN A 62 0.58 3.48 14.02
N ILE A 63 0.50 2.26 14.56
CA ILE A 63 -0.27 1.18 13.95
C ILE A 63 -1.78 1.45 13.97
N ASP A 64 -2.28 2.15 14.98
CA ASP A 64 -3.71 2.44 15.08
C ASP A 64 -4.16 3.38 13.96
N VAL A 65 -3.36 4.39 13.66
CA VAL A 65 -3.65 5.33 12.56
C VAL A 65 -3.61 4.61 11.21
N ALA A 66 -2.60 3.76 11.00
CA ALA A 66 -2.49 2.97 9.77
C ALA A 66 -3.72 2.06 9.59
N THR A 67 -4.15 1.41 10.67
CA THR A 67 -5.32 0.54 10.65
C THR A 67 -6.61 1.31 10.35
N LYS A 68 -6.76 2.48 10.97
CA LYS A 68 -7.92 3.35 10.70
C LYS A 68 -7.96 3.80 9.25
N CYS A 69 -6.80 4.10 8.66
CA CYS A 69 -6.71 4.43 7.25
C CYS A 69 -7.20 3.27 6.38
N HIS A 70 -6.69 2.08 6.64
CA HIS A 70 -7.08 0.88 5.90
C HIS A 70 -8.59 0.60 6.00
N ASP A 71 -9.15 0.75 7.20
CA ASP A 71 -10.55 0.43 7.45
C ASP A 71 -11.50 1.56 7.08
N SER A 72 -10.98 2.73 6.67
CA SER A 72 -11.82 3.86 6.30
C SER A 72 -12.64 3.57 5.05
N ASN A 73 -13.84 4.16 4.98
CA ASN A 73 -14.69 4.03 3.81
C ASN A 73 -14.01 4.59 2.57
N GLU A 74 -13.29 5.70 2.73
CA GLU A 74 -12.56 6.35 1.63
C GLU A 74 -11.52 5.41 1.03
N TYR A 75 -10.69 4.77 1.88
CA TYR A 75 -9.68 3.86 1.38
C TYR A 75 -10.32 2.63 0.73
N GLN A 76 -11.32 2.03 1.37
CA GLN A 76 -11.98 0.84 0.82
C GLN A 76 -12.68 1.14 -0.50
N SER A 77 -13.25 2.34 -0.67
CA SER A 77 -13.83 2.77 -1.95
C SER A 77 -12.76 2.88 -3.03
N ALA A 78 -11.60 3.47 -2.70
CA ALA A 78 -10.48 3.56 -3.64
C ALA A 78 -9.95 2.16 -4.00
N TRP A 79 -9.79 1.30 -3.00
CA TRP A 79 -9.28 -0.07 -3.21
C TRP A 79 -10.22 -0.89 -4.12
N SER A 80 -11.53 -0.65 -4.05
CA SER A 80 -12.49 -1.36 -4.89
C SER A 80 -12.22 -1.18 -6.40
N ILE A 81 -11.54 -0.12 -6.79
CA ILE A 81 -11.20 0.15 -8.19
C ILE A 81 -10.21 -0.92 -8.74
N ALA A 82 -9.25 -1.33 -7.92
CA ALA A 82 -8.19 -2.25 -8.35
C ALA A 82 -8.30 -3.65 -7.76
N LYS A 83 -9.11 -3.83 -6.74
CA LYS A 83 -9.19 -5.05 -5.92
C LYS A 83 -9.26 -6.36 -6.71
N ASN A 84 -10.06 -6.39 -7.77
CA ASN A 84 -10.26 -7.61 -8.55
C ASN A 84 -9.31 -7.73 -9.75
N THR A 85 -8.39 -6.78 -9.91
CA THR A 85 -7.46 -6.76 -11.03
C THR A 85 -6.01 -7.02 -10.64
N VAL A 86 -5.76 -7.23 -9.35
CA VAL A 86 -4.41 -7.48 -8.83
C VAL A 86 -4.42 -8.63 -7.83
N VAL A 87 -3.26 -9.24 -7.68
CA VAL A 87 -2.96 -10.13 -6.54
C VAL A 87 -1.83 -9.48 -5.78
N ARG A 88 -2.08 -9.14 -4.52
CA ARG A 88 -1.07 -8.51 -3.67
C ARG A 88 -1.15 -9.02 -2.24
N ASP A 89 -0.02 -8.90 -1.56
CA ASP A 89 0.05 -9.06 -0.11
C ASP A 89 0.10 -7.66 0.51
N LEU A 90 -0.63 -7.46 1.58
CA LEU A 90 -0.61 -6.21 2.32
C LEU A 90 -0.52 -6.50 3.80
N MET A 91 0.42 -5.87 4.48
CA MET A 91 0.53 -5.98 5.94
C MET A 91 0.87 -4.62 6.53
N ILE A 92 0.55 -4.45 7.80
CA ILE A 92 0.98 -3.32 8.59
C ILE A 92 1.79 -3.88 9.75
N VAL A 93 2.98 -3.33 9.96
CA VAL A 93 3.89 -3.81 11.02
C VAL A 93 4.49 -2.61 11.75
N GLU A 94 4.62 -2.73 13.07
CA GLU A 94 5.30 -1.71 13.88
C GLU A 94 6.79 -1.71 13.61
N GLY A 95 7.36 -0.50 13.59
CA GLY A 95 8.80 -0.32 13.58
C GLY A 95 9.41 -0.45 14.95
N ILE A 96 10.68 -0.21 15.02
CA ILE A 96 11.44 -0.22 16.29
C ILE A 96 11.36 1.17 17.01
#